data_90421092e124ef5f479d765569c1ad6d
#
_entry.id   90421092e124ef5f479d765569c1ad6d
#
_cell.length_a   1.000
_cell.length_b   1.000
_cell.length_c   1.000
_cell.angle_alpha   90.00
_cell.angle_beta   90.00
_cell.angle_gamma   90.00
#
_symmetry.space_group_name_H-M   'P 1'
#
loop_
_entity.id
_entity.type
_entity.pdbx_description
1 polymer ?
#
loop_
_entity_poly.entity_id
_entity_poly.type
_entity_poly.pdbx_seq_one_letter_code
_entity_poly.pdbx_strand_id
1 'polypeptide(L)'
;MAFYPDERIALFIDGANLYSTAKTLDFDLDYKRILELFREKGRLVAANYYTAILEKEDFSPIQPLLDFLDYNGYTVITKPAKHLVTRDGQKTIKGNMDIELAVDALTLAPHIDHIVLFSGDGDFRALLRALQSQGVRVTVASTLKSNPPMLADELRRQADSFLELSDIERLIGREPTDFYNS
;
A
#
# COMPACT_ATOMS: atom_id res chain seq x y z
N MET A 1 14.67 -10.78 -4.90
CA MET A 1 13.39 -10.96 -4.16
C MET A 1 12.83 -12.33 -4.52
N ALA A 2 12.58 -13.16 -3.52
CA ALA A 2 12.08 -14.51 -3.73
C ALA A 2 10.59 -14.59 -3.38
N PHE A 3 9.78 -15.04 -4.33
CA PHE A 3 8.41 -15.49 -4.13
C PHE A 3 8.34 -16.99 -4.41
N TYR A 4 7.55 -17.69 -3.62
CA TYR A 4 7.35 -19.12 -3.79
C TYR A 4 5.91 -19.40 -4.22
N PRO A 5 5.68 -20.24 -5.26
CA PRO A 5 4.35 -20.44 -5.84
C PRO A 5 3.29 -20.94 -4.85
N ASP A 6 3.71 -21.64 -3.81
CA ASP A 6 2.81 -22.21 -2.80
C ASP A 6 2.51 -21.25 -1.62
N GLU A 7 3.21 -20.14 -1.54
CA GLU A 7 2.96 -19.15 -0.47
C GLU A 7 1.60 -18.49 -0.62
N ARG A 8 0.91 -18.36 0.52
CA ARG A 8 -0.29 -17.55 0.64
C ARG A 8 0.15 -16.09 0.83
N ILE A 9 -0.10 -15.27 -0.18
CA ILE A 9 0.32 -13.86 -0.24
C ILE A 9 -0.85 -12.95 0.11
N ALA A 10 -0.59 -11.93 0.93
CA ALA A 10 -1.51 -10.82 1.17
C ALA A 10 -0.84 -9.48 0.84
N LEU A 11 -1.58 -8.60 0.15
CA LEU A 11 -1.16 -7.23 -0.10
C LEU A 11 -1.80 -6.30 0.92
N PHE A 12 -0.98 -5.46 1.54
CA PHE A 12 -1.43 -4.39 2.42
C PHE A 12 -0.93 -3.06 1.86
N ILE A 13 -1.86 -2.24 1.39
CA ILE A 13 -1.55 -1.01 0.67
C ILE A 13 -1.91 0.19 1.54
N ASP A 14 -0.91 0.92 1.98
CA ASP A 14 -1.04 2.26 2.53
C ASP A 14 -1.30 3.22 1.34
N GLY A 15 -2.56 3.56 1.12
CA GLY A 15 -3.00 4.26 -0.08
C GLY A 15 -2.35 5.63 -0.25
N ALA A 16 -2.26 6.41 0.82
CA ALA A 16 -1.63 7.74 0.77
C ALA A 16 -0.14 7.65 0.46
N ASN A 17 0.58 6.70 1.08
CA ASN A 17 2.01 6.50 0.85
C ASN A 17 2.28 5.99 -0.57
N LEU A 18 1.53 5.02 -1.05
CA LEU A 18 1.68 4.49 -2.41
C LEU A 18 1.39 5.56 -3.48
N TYR A 19 0.32 6.35 -3.28
CA TYR A 19 0.00 7.47 -4.17
C TYR A 19 1.15 8.47 -4.26
N SER A 20 1.68 8.90 -3.11
CA SER A 20 2.82 9.83 -3.06
C SER A 20 4.07 9.25 -3.72
N THR A 21 4.33 7.96 -3.53
CA THR A 21 5.48 7.29 -4.14
C THR A 21 5.34 7.23 -5.67
N ALA A 22 4.20 6.82 -6.19
CA ALA A 22 3.95 6.76 -7.63
C ALA A 22 4.03 8.15 -8.28
N LYS A 23 3.48 9.18 -7.62
CA LYS A 23 3.56 10.56 -8.07
C LYS A 23 5.01 11.06 -8.11
N THR A 24 5.82 10.72 -7.13
CA THR A 24 7.25 11.08 -7.08
C THR A 24 8.04 10.38 -8.19
N LEU A 25 7.66 9.16 -8.54
CA LEU A 25 8.26 8.38 -9.64
C LEU A 25 7.66 8.73 -11.02
N ASP A 26 6.67 9.61 -11.06
CA ASP A 26 6.01 10.10 -12.28
C ASP A 26 5.35 9.01 -13.13
N PHE A 27 4.65 8.07 -12.50
CA PHE A 27 3.82 7.11 -13.21
C PHE A 27 2.47 6.85 -12.53
N ASP A 28 1.48 6.46 -13.34
CA ASP A 28 0.16 6.08 -12.85
C ASP A 28 0.07 4.58 -12.60
N LEU A 29 -0.56 4.21 -11.49
CA LEU A 29 -0.74 2.82 -11.09
C LEU A 29 -1.95 2.18 -11.78
N ASP A 30 -1.76 0.95 -12.24
CA ASP A 30 -2.84 0.06 -12.63
C ASP A 30 -3.04 -1.01 -11.54
N TYR A 31 -4.08 -0.84 -10.73
CA TYR A 31 -4.35 -1.72 -9.60
C TYR A 31 -4.76 -3.16 -10.02
N LYS A 32 -5.31 -3.35 -11.22
CA LYS A 32 -5.55 -4.70 -11.77
C LYS A 32 -4.24 -5.41 -12.05
N ARG A 33 -3.29 -4.71 -12.67
CA ARG A 33 -1.97 -5.27 -12.97
C ARG A 33 -1.20 -5.63 -11.70
N ILE A 34 -1.36 -4.86 -10.61
CA ILE A 34 -0.80 -5.22 -9.30
C ILE A 34 -1.33 -6.58 -8.85
N LEU A 35 -2.65 -6.81 -8.90
CA LEU A 35 -3.22 -8.10 -8.53
C LEU A 35 -2.72 -9.24 -9.43
N GLU A 36 -2.68 -9.03 -10.73
CA GLU A 36 -2.20 -10.00 -11.71
C GLU A 36 -0.75 -10.38 -11.43
N LEU A 37 0.12 -9.40 -11.20
CA LEU A 37 1.53 -9.64 -10.87
C LEU A 37 1.69 -10.56 -9.66
N PHE A 38 0.96 -10.30 -8.57
CA PHE A 38 1.11 -11.11 -7.36
C PHE A 38 0.36 -12.44 -7.43
N ARG A 39 -0.68 -12.58 -8.25
CA ARG A 39 -1.29 -13.88 -8.56
C ARG A 39 -0.34 -14.82 -9.30
N GLU A 40 0.56 -14.27 -10.12
CA GLU A 40 1.61 -15.05 -10.77
C GLU A 40 2.73 -15.48 -9.81
N LYS A 41 2.93 -14.73 -8.71
CA LYS A 41 4.00 -15.00 -7.74
C LYS A 41 3.66 -16.05 -6.69
N GLY A 42 2.37 -16.28 -6.43
CA GLY A 42 1.91 -17.20 -5.41
C GLY A 42 0.39 -17.23 -5.31
N ARG A 43 -0.13 -17.72 -4.21
CA ARG A 43 -1.58 -17.76 -3.95
C ARG A 43 -1.99 -16.44 -3.27
N LEU A 44 -2.49 -15.51 -4.05
CA LEU A 44 -3.00 -14.23 -3.52
C LEU A 44 -4.32 -14.45 -2.78
N VAL A 45 -4.31 -14.31 -1.45
CA VAL A 45 -5.47 -14.57 -0.59
C VAL A 45 -6.18 -13.30 -0.13
N ALA A 46 -5.49 -12.16 -0.10
CA ALA A 46 -6.06 -10.88 0.28
C ALA A 46 -5.31 -9.73 -0.39
N ALA A 47 -6.04 -8.66 -0.68
CA ALA A 47 -5.48 -7.39 -1.13
C ALA A 47 -6.28 -6.26 -0.48
N ASN A 48 -5.71 -5.64 0.54
CA ASN A 48 -6.34 -4.61 1.34
C ASN A 48 -5.76 -3.24 1.02
N TYR A 49 -6.66 -2.28 0.80
CA TYR A 49 -6.31 -0.88 0.51
C TYR A 49 -6.84 0.02 1.63
N TYR A 50 -5.96 0.80 2.22
CA TYR A 50 -6.24 1.65 3.39
C TYR A 50 -6.12 3.12 3.02
N THR A 51 -7.17 3.90 3.25
CA THR A 51 -7.14 5.35 3.06
C THR A 51 -8.08 6.08 4.00
N ALA A 52 -7.70 7.29 4.40
CA ALA A 52 -8.59 8.19 5.13
C ALA A 52 -9.37 9.07 4.15
N ILE A 53 -10.64 9.36 4.46
CA ILE A 53 -11.56 10.18 3.65
C ILE A 53 -11.91 11.44 4.43
N LEU A 54 -11.87 12.61 3.77
CA LEU A 54 -12.28 13.88 4.39
C LEU A 54 -13.81 13.95 4.59
N GLU A 55 -14.26 14.17 5.82
CA GLU A 55 -15.66 14.11 6.24
C GLU A 55 -16.59 15.19 5.64
N LYS A 56 -16.06 16.24 5.03
CA LYS A 56 -16.85 17.45 4.69
C LYS A 56 -17.04 17.71 3.20
N GLU A 57 -16.70 16.77 2.36
CA GLU A 57 -16.89 16.95 0.92
C GLU A 57 -18.10 16.13 0.46
N ASP A 58 -19.12 16.80 -0.07
CA ASP A 58 -20.26 16.15 -0.73
C ASP A 58 -19.80 15.27 -1.91
N PHE A 59 -18.59 15.50 -2.40
CA PHE A 59 -17.91 14.70 -3.41
C PHE A 59 -16.45 14.49 -3.01
N SER A 60 -16.07 13.24 -2.75
CA SER A 60 -14.67 12.88 -2.54
C SER A 60 -14.01 12.55 -3.88
N PRO A 61 -12.91 13.26 -4.26
CA PRO A 61 -12.19 12.99 -5.52
C PRO A 61 -11.65 11.55 -5.62
N ILE A 62 -11.46 10.89 -4.48
CA ILE A 62 -10.95 9.52 -4.42
C ILE A 62 -12.06 8.46 -4.57
N GLN A 63 -13.34 8.83 -4.43
CA GLN A 63 -14.45 7.87 -4.44
C GLN A 63 -14.49 6.98 -5.70
N PRO A 64 -14.28 7.50 -6.93
CA PRO A 64 -14.23 6.65 -8.11
C PRO A 64 -13.14 5.58 -8.05
N LEU A 65 -11.97 5.88 -7.48
CA LEU A 65 -10.93 4.89 -7.26
C LEU A 65 -11.36 3.82 -6.26
N LEU A 66 -11.96 4.23 -5.13
CA LEU A 66 -12.41 3.29 -4.10
C LEU A 66 -13.47 2.34 -4.63
N ASP A 67 -14.43 2.85 -5.40
CA ASP A 67 -15.47 2.05 -6.05
C ASP A 67 -14.85 1.04 -7.03
N PHE A 68 -13.89 1.51 -7.84
CA PHE A 68 -13.15 0.64 -8.75
C PHE A 68 -12.41 -0.48 -8.01
N LEU A 69 -11.74 -0.17 -6.91
CA LEU A 69 -11.01 -1.15 -6.10
C LEU A 69 -11.97 -2.20 -5.49
N ASP A 70 -13.08 -1.75 -4.93
CA ASP A 70 -14.10 -2.66 -4.37
C ASP A 70 -14.64 -3.65 -5.40
N TYR A 71 -14.86 -3.19 -6.64
CA TYR A 71 -15.36 -4.05 -7.72
C TYR A 71 -14.28 -4.94 -8.35
N ASN A 72 -13.00 -4.67 -8.11
CA ASN A 72 -11.90 -5.32 -8.82
C ASN A 72 -10.94 -6.14 -7.92
N GLY A 73 -11.44 -6.64 -6.80
CA GLY A 73 -10.74 -7.64 -6.00
C GLY A 73 -9.95 -7.11 -4.81
N TYR A 74 -10.10 -5.83 -4.48
CA TYR A 74 -9.56 -5.26 -3.26
C TYR A 74 -10.60 -5.21 -2.14
N THR A 75 -10.16 -5.31 -0.90
CA THR A 75 -10.92 -4.90 0.26
C THR A 75 -10.50 -3.48 0.63
N VAL A 76 -11.44 -2.53 0.57
CA VAL A 76 -11.18 -1.12 0.86
C VAL A 76 -11.54 -0.82 2.30
N ILE A 77 -10.59 -0.32 3.07
CA ILE A 77 -10.78 0.08 4.47
C ILE A 77 -10.56 1.60 4.56
N THR A 78 -11.58 2.30 5.03
CA THR A 78 -11.56 3.74 5.15
C THR A 78 -11.92 4.19 6.55
N LYS A 79 -11.49 5.39 6.91
CA LYS A 79 -12.01 6.12 8.07
C LYS A 79 -12.06 7.62 7.79
N PRO A 80 -12.93 8.36 8.51
CA PRO A 80 -12.96 9.80 8.39
C PRO A 80 -11.66 10.45 8.82
N ALA A 81 -11.15 11.38 8.01
CA ALA A 81 -10.04 12.25 8.36
C ALA A 81 -10.55 13.61 8.81
N LYS A 82 -9.90 14.20 9.82
CA LYS A 82 -10.26 15.52 10.33
C LYS A 82 -9.26 16.57 9.88
N HIS A 83 -9.77 17.72 9.42
CA HIS A 83 -8.97 18.91 9.31
C HIS A 83 -8.71 19.48 10.72
N LEU A 84 -7.42 19.59 11.07
CA LEU A 84 -6.99 20.31 12.24
C LEU A 84 -6.39 21.65 11.81
N VAL A 85 -6.82 22.73 12.46
CA VAL A 85 -6.16 24.02 12.35
C VAL A 85 -5.16 24.12 13.50
N THR A 86 -3.88 24.20 13.16
CA THR A 86 -2.83 24.45 14.16
C THR A 86 -2.93 25.85 14.71
N ARG A 87 -2.30 26.14 15.87
CA ARG A 87 -2.27 27.48 16.48
C ARG A 87 -1.74 28.56 15.53
N ASP A 88 -0.94 28.17 14.53
CA ASP A 88 -0.36 29.07 13.51
C ASP A 88 -1.27 29.24 12.28
N GLY A 89 -2.51 28.73 12.30
CA GLY A 89 -3.47 28.84 11.20
C GLY A 89 -3.22 27.89 10.05
N GLN A 90 -2.25 26.98 10.14
CA GLN A 90 -2.02 25.94 9.13
C GLN A 90 -3.08 24.84 9.24
N LYS A 91 -3.63 24.45 8.08
CA LYS A 91 -4.55 23.30 7.98
C LYS A 91 -3.74 22.02 7.85
N THR A 92 -3.85 21.14 8.83
CA THR A 92 -3.29 19.77 8.75
C THR A 92 -4.42 18.75 8.71
N ILE A 93 -4.20 17.68 7.96
CA ILE A 93 -5.12 16.53 7.92
C ILE A 93 -4.63 15.52 8.94
N LYS A 94 -5.47 15.19 9.92
CA LYS A 94 -5.20 14.11 10.86
C LYS A 94 -6.03 12.89 10.48
N GLY A 95 -5.37 11.83 10.04
CA GLY A 95 -6.00 10.58 9.71
C GLY A 95 -5.04 9.69 8.93
N ASN A 96 -4.18 8.96 9.65
CA ASN A 96 -3.49 7.84 9.04
C ASN A 96 -4.24 6.53 9.35
N MET A 97 -3.96 5.49 8.59
CA MET A 97 -4.58 4.17 8.70
C MET A 97 -3.63 3.13 9.28
N ASP A 98 -2.57 3.57 9.96
CA ASP A 98 -1.48 2.68 10.42
C ASP A 98 -1.97 1.64 11.42
N ILE A 99 -2.86 2.04 12.33
CA ILE A 99 -3.42 1.13 13.35
C ILE A 99 -4.34 0.11 12.68
N GLU A 100 -5.25 0.55 11.83
CA GLU A 100 -6.18 -0.33 11.10
C GLU A 100 -5.42 -1.34 10.25
N LEU A 101 -4.42 -0.90 9.51
CA LEU A 101 -3.57 -1.76 8.70
C LEU A 101 -2.82 -2.77 9.58
N ALA A 102 -2.21 -2.31 10.68
CA ALA A 102 -1.46 -3.17 11.59
C ALA A 102 -2.34 -4.23 12.27
N VAL A 103 -3.52 -3.85 12.73
CA VAL A 103 -4.48 -4.77 13.36
C VAL A 103 -4.94 -5.83 12.37
N ASP A 104 -5.30 -5.44 11.16
CA ASP A 104 -5.73 -6.38 10.11
C ASP A 104 -4.61 -7.34 9.71
N ALA A 105 -3.38 -6.83 9.55
CA ALA A 105 -2.23 -7.65 9.20
C ALA A 105 -1.93 -8.70 10.28
N LEU A 106 -1.95 -8.32 11.55
CA LEU A 106 -1.75 -9.25 12.66
C LEU A 106 -2.89 -10.26 12.78
N THR A 107 -4.13 -9.84 12.51
CA THR A 107 -5.30 -10.72 12.51
C THR A 107 -5.20 -11.77 11.39
N LEU A 108 -4.70 -11.39 10.23
CA LEU A 108 -4.54 -12.29 9.09
C LEU A 108 -3.30 -13.18 9.18
N ALA A 109 -2.30 -12.81 9.97
CA ALA A 109 -1.00 -13.47 10.05
C ALA A 109 -1.06 -15.01 10.19
N PRO A 110 -1.97 -15.61 10.99
CA PRO A 110 -2.05 -17.09 11.08
C PRO A 110 -2.46 -17.77 9.78
N HIS A 111 -2.98 -17.05 8.81
CA HIS A 111 -3.57 -17.58 7.58
C HIS A 111 -2.75 -17.30 6.33
N ILE A 112 -1.60 -16.65 6.45
CA ILE A 112 -0.75 -16.23 5.34
C ILE A 112 0.71 -16.59 5.60
N ASP A 113 1.50 -16.62 4.54
CA ASP A 113 2.92 -16.93 4.58
C ASP A 113 3.78 -15.71 4.27
N HIS A 114 3.25 -14.79 3.46
CA HIS A 114 4.00 -13.65 2.95
C HIS A 114 3.10 -12.40 2.83
N ILE A 115 3.50 -11.32 3.46
CA ILE A 115 2.88 -9.99 3.27
C ILE A 115 3.75 -9.14 2.36
N VAL A 116 3.11 -8.45 1.41
CA VAL A 116 3.70 -7.34 0.67
C VAL A 116 3.07 -6.05 1.18
N LEU A 117 3.87 -5.26 1.88
CA LEU A 117 3.47 -3.95 2.42
C LEU A 117 3.89 -2.85 1.45
N PHE A 118 2.91 -2.15 0.88
CA PHE A 118 3.12 -0.97 0.03
C PHE A 118 3.13 0.28 0.93
N SER A 119 4.24 0.52 1.56
CA SER A 119 4.53 1.72 2.34
C SER A 119 6.03 1.83 2.60
N GLY A 120 6.53 3.05 2.73
CA GLY A 120 7.90 3.33 3.14
C GLY A 120 8.00 3.86 4.57
N ASP A 121 6.88 3.91 5.30
CA ASP A 121 6.81 4.52 6.63
C ASP A 121 7.52 3.67 7.68
N GLY A 122 8.52 4.26 8.33
CA GLY A 122 9.31 3.63 9.38
C GLY A 122 8.50 3.21 10.62
N ASP A 123 7.33 3.81 10.85
CA ASP A 123 6.45 3.45 11.96
C ASP A 123 5.95 2.00 11.86
N PHE A 124 5.94 1.41 10.66
CA PHE A 124 5.60 0.00 10.48
C PHE A 124 6.70 -0.99 10.89
N ARG A 125 7.88 -0.54 11.31
CA ARG A 125 8.95 -1.44 11.77
C ARG A 125 8.47 -2.41 12.86
N ALA A 126 7.72 -1.92 13.84
CA ALA A 126 7.18 -2.76 14.91
C ALA A 126 6.20 -3.82 14.38
N LEU A 127 5.37 -3.48 13.39
CA LEU A 127 4.49 -4.41 12.71
C LEU A 127 5.28 -5.51 12.01
N LEU A 128 6.32 -5.16 11.25
CA LEU A 128 7.15 -6.14 10.56
C LEU A 128 7.75 -7.16 11.54
N ARG A 129 8.31 -6.67 12.64
CA ARG A 129 8.87 -7.53 13.68
C ARG A 129 7.83 -8.48 14.29
N ALA A 130 6.62 -7.98 14.54
CA ALA A 130 5.54 -8.79 15.08
C ALA A 130 5.08 -9.88 14.09
N LEU A 131 4.96 -9.56 12.81
CA LEU A 131 4.63 -10.51 11.75
C LEU A 131 5.71 -11.58 11.59
N GLN A 132 6.96 -11.19 11.56
CA GLN A 132 8.11 -12.09 11.46
C GLN A 132 8.20 -13.05 12.66
N SER A 133 7.86 -12.59 13.84
CA SER A 133 7.80 -13.44 15.05
C SER A 133 6.73 -14.53 14.97
N GLN A 134 5.75 -14.34 14.08
CA GLN A 134 4.71 -15.35 13.79
C GLN A 134 5.04 -16.20 12.54
N GLY A 135 6.24 -16.07 12.00
CA GLY A 135 6.68 -16.82 10.84
C GLY A 135 6.22 -16.26 9.49
N VAL A 136 5.71 -15.03 9.46
CA VAL A 136 5.30 -14.36 8.21
C VAL A 136 6.48 -13.61 7.61
N ARG A 137 6.78 -13.86 6.34
CA ARG A 137 7.75 -13.07 5.59
C ARG A 137 7.14 -11.73 5.16
N VAL A 138 7.94 -10.68 5.18
CA VAL A 138 7.48 -9.34 4.78
C VAL A 138 8.38 -8.76 3.71
N THR A 139 7.80 -8.47 2.56
CA THR A 139 8.39 -7.62 1.51
C THR A 139 7.81 -6.23 1.61
N VAL A 140 8.67 -5.23 1.63
CA VAL A 140 8.26 -3.82 1.57
C VAL A 140 8.40 -3.31 0.14
N ALA A 141 7.34 -2.72 -0.39
CA ALA A 141 7.31 -2.09 -1.72
C ALA A 141 7.28 -0.56 -1.57
N SER A 142 8.33 0.10 -2.03
CA SER A 142 8.51 1.55 -1.97
C SER A 142 9.61 1.99 -2.94
N THR A 143 10.23 3.14 -2.75
CA THR A 143 11.33 3.60 -3.58
C THR A 143 12.48 4.20 -2.77
N LEU A 144 13.70 3.93 -3.23
CA LEU A 144 14.92 4.62 -2.81
C LEU A 144 15.38 5.65 -3.85
N LYS A 145 14.71 5.71 -5.01
CA LYS A 145 15.12 6.57 -6.15
C LYS A 145 14.51 7.98 -6.10
N SER A 146 13.80 8.32 -5.03
CA SER A 146 13.33 9.69 -4.77
C SER A 146 14.29 10.44 -3.84
N ASN A 147 14.17 11.77 -3.82
CA ASN A 147 14.95 12.61 -2.91
C ASN A 147 14.02 13.56 -2.12
N PRO A 148 13.83 13.35 -0.80
CA PRO A 148 14.38 12.23 -0.01
C PRO A 148 13.76 10.87 -0.40
N PRO A 149 14.41 9.74 -0.06
CA PRO A 149 13.84 8.41 -0.28
C PRO A 149 12.51 8.24 0.46
N MET A 150 11.52 7.62 -0.22
CA MET A 150 10.23 7.31 0.41
C MET A 150 10.35 6.15 1.42
N LEU A 151 11.31 5.27 1.23
CA LEU A 151 11.57 4.16 2.14
C LEU A 151 12.45 4.59 3.30
N ALA A 152 11.94 4.50 4.52
CA ALA A 152 12.71 4.71 5.75
C ALA A 152 13.75 3.59 5.95
N ASP A 153 14.96 3.97 6.37
CA ASP A 153 16.08 3.02 6.56
C ASP A 153 15.76 1.94 7.60
N GLU A 154 15.10 2.30 8.70
CA GLU A 154 14.69 1.36 9.73
C GLU A 154 13.68 0.32 9.24
N LEU A 155 12.80 0.69 8.31
CA LEU A 155 11.84 -0.23 7.71
C LEU A 155 12.55 -1.21 6.75
N ARG A 156 13.44 -0.68 5.92
CA ARG A 156 14.24 -1.49 5.00
C ARG A 156 15.08 -2.53 5.73
N ARG A 157 15.70 -2.15 6.84
CA ARG A 157 16.53 -3.06 7.66
C ARG A 157 15.71 -4.17 8.30
N GLN A 158 14.47 -3.88 8.67
CA GLN A 158 13.57 -4.87 9.28
C GLN A 158 12.96 -5.82 8.25
N ALA A 159 12.68 -5.37 7.02
CA ALA A 159 12.03 -6.19 6.00
C ALA A 159 12.88 -7.40 5.58
N ASP A 160 12.23 -8.52 5.27
CA ASP A 160 12.89 -9.71 4.71
C ASP A 160 13.37 -9.43 3.29
N SER A 161 12.61 -8.65 2.53
CA SER A 161 13.00 -8.20 1.20
C SER A 161 12.39 -6.84 0.85
N PHE A 162 12.97 -6.20 -0.14
CA PHE A 162 12.56 -4.90 -0.65
C PHE A 162 12.25 -4.98 -2.15
N LEU A 163 11.12 -4.40 -2.53
CA LEU A 163 10.69 -4.26 -3.90
C LEU A 163 10.74 -2.80 -4.31
N GLU A 164 11.67 -2.44 -5.19
CA GLU A 164 11.76 -1.11 -5.78
C GLU A 164 10.66 -0.91 -6.81
N LEU A 165 9.73 0.01 -6.54
CA LEU A 165 8.57 0.24 -7.40
C LEU A 165 8.95 0.71 -8.80
N SER A 166 10.01 1.49 -8.95
CA SER A 166 10.48 1.93 -10.26
C SER A 166 10.99 0.77 -11.14
N ASP A 167 11.43 -0.33 -10.54
CA ASP A 167 11.89 -1.50 -11.30
C ASP A 167 10.73 -2.31 -11.90
N ILE A 168 9.52 -2.16 -11.33
CA ILE A 168 8.31 -2.85 -11.81
C ILE A 168 7.29 -1.90 -12.45
N GLU A 169 7.65 -0.64 -12.69
CA GLU A 169 6.77 0.36 -13.31
C GLU A 169 6.08 -0.17 -14.57
N ARG A 170 6.81 -0.83 -15.47
CA ARG A 170 6.25 -1.40 -16.70
C ARG A 170 5.25 -2.52 -16.47
N LEU A 171 5.30 -3.17 -15.30
CA LEU A 171 4.41 -4.26 -14.93
C LEU A 171 3.13 -3.77 -14.27
N ILE A 172 3.20 -2.66 -13.52
CA ILE A 172 2.10 -2.17 -12.71
C ILE A 172 1.60 -0.76 -13.11
N GLY A 173 2.26 -0.10 -14.06
CA GLY A 173 1.86 1.21 -14.57
C GLY A 173 0.76 1.12 -15.62
N ARG A 174 -0.03 2.19 -15.76
CA ARG A 174 -0.98 2.36 -16.86
C ARG A 174 -0.25 2.65 -18.17
N GLU A 175 -0.69 1.99 -19.23
CA GLU A 175 -0.25 2.33 -20.57
C GLU A 175 -0.95 3.60 -21.05
N PRO A 176 -0.28 4.47 -21.85
CA PRO A 176 -0.90 5.70 -22.39
C PRO A 176 -2.16 5.48 -23.23
N THR A 177 -2.34 4.27 -23.76
CA THR A 177 -3.50 3.88 -24.58
C THR A 177 -4.73 3.52 -23.75
N ASP A 178 -4.59 3.30 -22.47
CA ASP A 178 -5.72 2.90 -21.58
C ASP A 178 -6.69 4.06 -21.32
N PHE A 179 -6.29 5.29 -21.66
CA PHE A 179 -7.14 6.49 -21.53
C PHE A 179 -8.23 6.61 -22.62
N TYR A 180 -8.16 5.83 -23.70
CA TYR A 180 -9.11 5.92 -24.83
C TYR A 180 -10.20 4.84 -24.81
N ASN A 181 -10.17 3.90 -23.85
CA ASN A 181 -11.09 2.76 -23.78
C ASN A 181 -11.97 2.73 -22.50
N SER A 182 -12.11 3.86 -21.82
CA SER A 182 -12.99 3.97 -20.65
C SER A 182 -14.22 4.83 -20.92
#